data_8a6410b4de1cfe0f47f0d91726139519
#
_entry.id   8a6410b4de1cfe0f47f0d91726139519
#
_cell.length_a   1.000
_cell.length_b   1.000
_cell.length_c   1.000
_cell.angle_alpha   90.00
_cell.angle_beta   90.00
_cell.angle_gamma   90.00
#
_symmetry.space_group_name_H-M   'P 1'
#
loop_
_entity.id
_entity.type
_entity.pdbx_description
1 polymer ?
#
loop_
_entity_poly.entity_id
_entity_poly.type
_entity_poly.pdbx_seq_one_letter_code
_entity_poly.pdbx_strand_id
1 'polypeptide(L)'
;MVELNKKYIFDATPNFTEQTRYLTEHHLDNGHIIDGIFLTHAHIGHYTGLMYLGFEALGTEKVPVYMMPRMKQYIENNGPWSQLVSYNNIDIHTMKNDSIVSLDRYIKITPLVVPHRDEFSETVGYRIQGVKKTALFIPDIDKWERWE
;
A
#
# COMPACT_ATOMS: atom_id res chain seq x y z
N MET A 1 7.33 -4.19 11.42
CA MET A 1 8.63 -4.85 11.16
C MET A 1 9.67 -4.31 12.12
N VAL A 2 9.77 -4.97 13.25
CA VAL A 2 10.59 -4.49 14.39
C VAL A 2 12.07 -4.40 14.04
N GLU A 3 12.57 -5.37 13.27
CA GLU A 3 13.99 -5.41 12.87
C GLU A 3 14.40 -4.24 11.95
N LEU A 4 13.44 -3.62 11.24
CA LEU A 4 13.67 -2.46 10.39
C LEU A 4 13.45 -1.13 11.09
N ASN A 5 12.87 -1.15 12.28
CA ASN A 5 12.34 0.06 12.92
C ASN A 5 11.37 0.84 12.00
N LYS A 6 10.55 0.12 11.20
CA LYS A 6 9.65 0.69 10.18
C LYS A 6 8.25 0.10 10.24
N LYS A 7 7.27 0.93 9.87
CA LYS A 7 5.84 0.62 9.80
C LYS A 7 5.36 0.66 8.36
N TYR A 8 4.73 -0.43 7.91
CA TYR A 8 4.11 -0.52 6.60
C TYR A 8 2.66 -0.97 6.74
N ILE A 9 1.79 -0.41 5.89
CA ILE A 9 0.38 -0.80 5.77
C ILE A 9 0.15 -1.42 4.40
N PHE A 10 -0.64 -2.48 4.36
CA PHE A 10 -1.22 -3.05 3.16
C PHE A 10 -2.69 -2.63 3.11
N ASP A 11 -3.01 -1.81 2.12
CA ASP A 11 -4.23 -1.03 1.92
C ASP A 11 -4.46 0.09 2.95
N ALA A 12 -4.65 1.29 2.43
CA ALA A 12 -5.08 2.46 3.19
C ALA A 12 -6.61 2.51 3.23
N THR A 13 -7.20 1.83 4.20
CA THR A 13 -8.65 1.72 4.32
C THR A 13 -9.30 3.02 4.79
N PRO A 14 -10.65 3.16 4.73
CA PRO A 14 -11.34 4.30 5.34
C PRO A 14 -11.00 4.52 6.83
N ASN A 15 -10.56 3.45 7.53
CA ASN A 15 -10.12 3.51 8.93
C ASN A 15 -8.62 3.77 9.07
N PHE A 16 -8.00 4.50 8.16
CA PHE A 16 -6.56 4.75 8.12
C PHE A 16 -6.01 5.33 9.43
N THR A 17 -6.74 6.23 10.06
CA THR A 17 -6.35 6.81 11.36
C THR A 17 -6.23 5.75 12.46
N GLU A 18 -7.14 4.77 12.49
CA GLU A 18 -7.05 3.64 13.41
C GLU A 18 -5.90 2.69 13.06
N GLN A 19 -5.67 2.44 11.76
CA GLN A 19 -4.55 1.62 11.32
C GLN A 19 -3.20 2.21 11.80
N THR A 20 -3.00 3.51 11.61
CA THR A 20 -1.76 4.21 12.02
C THR A 20 -1.65 4.33 13.53
N ARG A 21 -2.74 4.65 14.22
CA ARG A 21 -2.78 4.69 15.69
C ARG A 21 -2.39 3.33 16.30
N TYR A 22 -3.00 2.25 15.80
CA TYR A 22 -2.70 0.90 16.27
C TYR A 22 -1.22 0.53 16.11
N LEU A 23 -0.62 0.86 14.97
CA LEU A 23 0.80 0.62 14.73
C LEU A 23 1.70 1.41 15.68
N THR A 24 1.35 2.66 15.99
CA THR A 24 2.14 3.51 16.88
C THR A 24 1.99 3.10 18.35
N GLU A 25 0.76 2.85 18.80
CA GLU A 25 0.49 2.55 20.22
C GLU A 25 0.88 1.11 20.60
N HIS A 26 0.75 0.14 19.68
CA HIS A 26 0.90 -1.28 20.02
C HIS A 26 2.15 -1.94 19.42
N HIS A 27 2.87 -1.28 18.50
CA HIS A 27 4.03 -1.89 17.87
C HIS A 27 5.29 -1.06 17.93
N LEU A 28 5.28 0.14 17.35
CA LEU A 28 6.49 0.91 17.14
C LEU A 28 6.20 2.41 17.06
N ASP A 29 6.73 3.17 18.00
CA ASP A 29 6.82 4.62 17.89
C ASP A 29 8.25 4.98 17.46
N ASN A 30 8.43 5.24 16.15
CA ASN A 30 9.70 5.65 15.55
C ASN A 30 9.69 7.11 15.09
N GLY A 31 8.72 7.91 15.55
CA GLY A 31 8.56 9.31 15.16
C GLY A 31 7.93 9.53 13.79
N HIS A 32 7.64 8.48 13.02
CA HIS A 32 6.93 8.54 11.75
C HIS A 32 5.53 7.96 11.90
N ILE A 33 4.54 8.52 11.21
CA ILE A 33 3.19 7.98 11.17
C ILE A 33 3.20 6.63 10.44
N ILE A 34 3.85 6.62 9.27
CA ILE A 34 3.99 5.45 8.41
C ILE A 34 5.27 5.57 7.55
N ASP A 35 5.93 4.46 7.27
CA ASP A 35 7.13 4.40 6.43
C ASP A 35 6.84 3.93 5.01
N GLY A 36 5.64 3.45 4.73
CA GLY A 36 5.19 3.09 3.39
C GLY A 36 3.85 2.36 3.37
N ILE A 37 3.19 2.44 2.23
CA ILE A 37 1.87 1.86 1.97
C ILE A 37 1.93 1.02 0.70
N PHE A 38 1.36 -0.18 0.73
CA PHE A 38 1.19 -1.05 -0.42
C PHE A 38 -0.29 -1.13 -0.77
N LEU A 39 -0.69 -0.71 -1.97
CA LEU A 39 -2.09 -0.74 -2.40
C LEU A 39 -2.37 -1.97 -3.26
N THR A 40 -3.47 -2.65 -2.99
CA THR A 40 -3.89 -3.81 -3.76
C THR A 40 -4.64 -3.44 -5.03
N HIS A 41 -5.63 -2.54 -4.94
CA HIS A 41 -6.45 -2.13 -6.09
C HIS A 41 -7.32 -0.89 -5.79
N ALA A 42 -8.02 -0.38 -6.84
CA ALA A 42 -8.80 0.86 -6.78
C ALA A 42 -10.27 0.66 -6.38
N HIS A 43 -10.56 -0.16 -5.39
CA HIS A 43 -11.85 -0.16 -4.72
C HIS A 43 -11.82 0.67 -3.44
N ILE A 44 -12.92 1.38 -3.15
CA ILE A 44 -13.02 2.41 -2.09
C ILE A 44 -12.48 1.92 -0.74
N GLY A 45 -12.70 0.67 -0.39
CA GLY A 45 -12.23 0.09 0.88
C GLY A 45 -10.72 -0.02 1.03
N HIS A 46 -9.93 0.13 -0.06
CA HIS A 46 -8.52 -0.23 -0.10
C HIS A 46 -7.55 0.95 -0.27
N TYR A 47 -8.03 2.11 -0.74
CA TYR A 47 -7.13 3.24 -1.02
C TYR A 47 -7.64 4.60 -0.50
N THR A 48 -8.92 4.72 -0.10
CA THR A 48 -9.48 6.03 0.27
C THR A 48 -8.83 6.66 1.49
N GLY A 49 -8.24 5.86 2.36
CA GLY A 49 -7.46 6.35 3.50
C GLY A 49 -6.24 7.19 3.12
N LEU A 50 -5.77 7.14 1.86
CA LEU A 50 -4.73 8.05 1.38
C LEU A 50 -5.11 9.53 1.54
N MET A 51 -6.41 9.87 1.59
CA MET A 51 -6.87 11.24 1.77
C MET A 51 -6.30 11.90 3.04
N TYR A 52 -6.03 11.11 4.08
CA TYR A 52 -5.45 11.63 5.33
C TYR A 52 -4.00 12.10 5.19
N LEU A 53 -3.29 11.70 4.13
CA LEU A 53 -1.94 12.17 3.87
C LEU A 53 -1.90 13.57 3.25
N GLY A 54 -3.07 14.08 2.77
CA GLY A 54 -3.21 15.35 2.08
C GLY A 54 -2.82 16.56 2.91
N PHE A 55 -2.61 17.67 2.20
CA PHE A 55 -2.16 18.94 2.77
C PHE A 55 -3.09 19.46 3.88
N GLU A 56 -4.41 19.33 3.71
CA GLU A 56 -5.41 19.80 4.66
C GLU A 56 -5.63 18.86 5.85
N ALA A 57 -4.95 17.71 5.88
CA ALA A 57 -5.02 16.73 6.97
C ALA A 57 -3.66 16.58 7.65
N LEU A 58 -2.92 15.51 7.37
CA LEU A 58 -1.61 15.27 7.97
C LEU A 58 -0.48 16.07 7.31
N GLY A 59 -0.68 16.52 6.06
CA GLY A 59 0.32 17.27 5.31
C GLY A 59 1.65 16.52 5.22
N THR A 60 1.59 15.23 4.93
CA THR A 60 2.80 14.40 4.89
C THR A 60 3.73 14.80 3.76
N GLU A 61 4.99 14.41 3.87
CA GLU A 61 5.99 14.65 2.84
C GLU A 61 6.55 13.31 2.34
N LYS A 62 6.34 13.05 1.03
CA LYS A 62 6.92 11.93 0.28
C LYS A 62 6.77 10.56 0.94
N VAL A 63 5.60 10.26 1.49
CA VAL A 63 5.32 8.92 2.00
C VAL A 63 5.39 7.93 0.82
N PRO A 64 6.23 6.89 0.87
CA PRO A 64 6.31 5.90 -0.19
C PRO A 64 5.00 5.12 -0.34
N VAL A 65 4.42 5.13 -1.55
CA VAL A 65 3.21 4.36 -1.85
C VAL A 65 3.47 3.46 -3.05
N TYR A 66 3.44 2.17 -2.80
CA TYR A 66 3.71 1.11 -3.78
C TYR A 66 2.41 0.66 -4.42
N MET A 67 2.36 0.65 -5.75
CA MET A 67 1.15 0.29 -6.51
C MET A 67 1.45 -0.19 -7.92
N MET A 68 0.47 -0.86 -8.52
CA MET A 68 0.54 -1.33 -9.90
C MET A 68 0.34 -0.17 -10.90
N PRO A 69 0.74 -0.34 -12.18
CA PRO A 69 0.74 0.75 -13.17
C PRO A 69 -0.63 1.41 -13.40
N ARG A 70 -1.72 0.64 -13.49
CA ARG A 70 -3.06 1.23 -13.69
C ARG A 70 -3.54 1.94 -12.43
N MET A 71 -3.21 1.41 -11.25
CA MET A 71 -3.48 2.08 -9.97
C MET A 71 -2.76 3.43 -9.90
N LYS A 72 -1.49 3.50 -10.34
CA LYS A 72 -0.76 4.77 -10.47
C LYS A 72 -1.50 5.75 -11.37
N GLN A 73 -1.88 5.33 -12.57
CA GLN A 73 -2.62 6.18 -13.50
C GLN A 73 -3.94 6.66 -12.89
N TYR A 74 -4.63 5.80 -12.15
CA TYR A 74 -5.86 6.16 -11.47
C TYR A 74 -5.62 7.26 -10.43
N ILE A 75 -4.64 7.15 -9.58
CA ILE A 75 -4.29 8.17 -8.56
C ILE A 75 -3.85 9.49 -9.21
N GLU A 76 -3.01 9.44 -10.24
CA GLU A 76 -2.46 10.63 -10.90
C GLU A 76 -3.50 11.43 -11.70
N ASN A 77 -4.55 10.76 -12.22
CA ASN A 77 -5.50 11.39 -13.13
C ASN A 77 -6.87 11.70 -12.49
N ASN A 78 -7.07 11.38 -11.23
CA ASN A 78 -8.34 11.64 -10.55
C ASN A 78 -8.17 12.52 -9.32
N GLY A 79 -8.90 13.63 -9.30
CA GLY A 79 -9.03 14.42 -8.08
C GLY A 79 -9.91 13.72 -7.03
N PRO A 80 -9.66 13.90 -5.72
CA PRO A 80 -8.58 14.75 -5.17
C PRO A 80 -7.22 14.04 -5.05
N TRP A 81 -7.11 12.77 -5.41
CA TRP A 81 -5.91 11.93 -5.23
C TRP A 81 -4.67 12.50 -5.94
N SER A 82 -4.87 13.10 -7.12
CA SER A 82 -3.78 13.74 -7.88
C SER A 82 -3.10 14.88 -7.12
N GLN A 83 -3.78 15.52 -6.16
CA GLN A 83 -3.18 16.53 -5.29
C GLN A 83 -2.11 15.93 -4.37
N LEU A 84 -2.29 14.69 -3.90
CA LEU A 84 -1.30 14.01 -3.06
C LEU A 84 0.06 13.90 -3.77
N VAL A 85 0.00 13.68 -5.10
CA VAL A 85 1.19 13.60 -5.96
C VAL A 85 1.77 14.99 -6.22
N SER A 86 0.92 15.95 -6.65
CA SER A 86 1.37 17.29 -7.03
C SER A 86 1.92 18.10 -5.85
N TYR A 87 1.44 17.85 -4.64
CA TYR A 87 1.93 18.47 -3.42
C TYR A 87 3.05 17.69 -2.73
N ASN A 88 3.51 16.58 -3.35
CA ASN A 88 4.53 15.70 -2.77
C ASN A 88 4.15 15.12 -1.38
N ASN A 89 2.87 14.93 -1.12
CA ASN A 89 2.45 14.25 0.09
C ASN A 89 2.82 12.76 0.05
N ILE A 90 2.77 12.17 -1.15
CA ILE A 90 3.17 10.78 -1.43
C ILE A 90 4.24 10.72 -2.52
N ASP A 91 5.04 9.66 -2.49
CA ASP A 91 5.98 9.27 -3.54
C ASP A 91 5.58 7.91 -4.10
N ILE A 92 5.19 7.87 -5.40
CA ILE A 92 4.67 6.64 -6.03
C ILE A 92 5.79 5.76 -6.53
N HIS A 93 5.84 4.54 -6.01
CA HIS A 93 6.71 3.47 -6.45
C HIS A 93 5.92 2.45 -7.27
N THR A 94 6.12 2.44 -8.59
CA THR A 94 5.42 1.51 -9.48
C THR A 94 6.00 0.10 -9.37
N MET A 95 5.12 -0.87 -9.13
CA MET A 95 5.48 -2.29 -9.07
C MET A 95 5.18 -3.00 -10.39
N LYS A 96 5.66 -4.22 -10.49
CA LYS A 96 5.37 -5.13 -11.59
C LYS A 96 5.02 -6.50 -11.04
N ASN A 97 4.03 -7.18 -11.66
CA ASN A 97 3.62 -8.53 -11.25
C ASN A 97 4.82 -9.46 -11.08
N ASP A 98 4.81 -10.22 -10.00
CA ASP A 98 5.84 -11.20 -9.61
C ASP A 98 7.27 -10.64 -9.49
N SER A 99 7.42 -9.31 -9.43
CA SER A 99 8.71 -8.66 -9.24
C SER A 99 8.95 -8.32 -7.77
N ILE A 100 10.16 -8.60 -7.28
CA ILE A 100 10.53 -8.40 -5.89
C ILE A 100 10.82 -6.92 -5.61
N VAL A 101 10.12 -6.34 -4.64
CA VAL A 101 10.46 -5.08 -3.98
C VAL A 101 11.19 -5.42 -2.68
N SER A 102 12.46 -5.10 -2.59
CA SER A 102 13.24 -5.29 -1.37
C SER A 102 13.15 -4.04 -0.50
N LEU A 103 12.55 -4.16 0.69
CA LEU A 103 12.50 -3.06 1.66
C LEU A 103 13.85 -2.93 2.40
N ASP A 104 14.52 -4.06 2.55
CA ASP A 104 15.89 -4.17 3.04
C ASP A 104 16.48 -5.54 2.64
N ARG A 105 17.57 -5.95 3.30
CA ARG A 105 18.20 -7.27 3.07
C ARG A 105 17.35 -8.47 3.55
N TYR A 106 16.33 -8.23 4.38
CA TYR A 106 15.58 -9.30 5.04
C TYR A 106 14.12 -9.39 4.58
N ILE A 107 13.53 -8.25 4.17
CA ILE A 107 12.10 -8.17 3.85
C ILE A 107 11.92 -7.93 2.36
N LYS A 108 11.19 -8.84 1.73
CA LYS A 108 10.85 -8.79 0.31
C LYS A 108 9.34 -8.82 0.14
N ILE A 109 8.84 -7.95 -0.70
CA ILE A 109 7.42 -7.88 -1.06
C ILE A 109 7.29 -8.21 -2.54
N THR A 110 6.38 -9.12 -2.88
CA THR A 110 6.09 -9.49 -4.27
C THR A 110 4.61 -9.32 -4.53
N PRO A 111 4.20 -8.42 -5.43
CA PRO A 111 2.81 -8.34 -5.87
C PRO A 111 2.48 -9.53 -6.77
N LEU A 112 1.31 -10.11 -6.56
CA LEU A 112 0.77 -11.24 -7.29
C LEU A 112 -0.59 -10.84 -7.86
N VAL A 113 -0.71 -10.72 -9.18
CA VAL A 113 -2.01 -10.42 -9.80
C VAL A 113 -2.99 -11.55 -9.50
N VAL A 114 -4.17 -11.19 -9.05
CA VAL A 114 -5.25 -12.12 -8.74
C VAL A 114 -6.53 -11.76 -9.50
N PRO A 115 -7.36 -12.75 -9.86
CA PRO A 115 -8.63 -12.48 -10.56
C PRO A 115 -9.60 -11.73 -9.66
N HIS A 116 -10.00 -10.54 -10.09
CA HIS A 116 -11.01 -9.71 -9.43
C HIS A 116 -11.63 -8.75 -10.45
N ARG A 117 -12.53 -7.87 -10.00
CA ARG A 117 -13.11 -6.81 -10.83
C ARG A 117 -12.10 -5.69 -11.03
N ASP A 118 -11.50 -5.64 -12.18
CA ASP A 118 -10.41 -4.71 -12.52
C ASP A 118 -10.91 -3.45 -13.26
N GLU A 119 -11.95 -2.80 -12.74
CA GLU A 119 -12.58 -1.65 -13.40
C GLU A 119 -11.60 -0.49 -13.58
N PHE A 120 -10.82 -0.17 -12.54
CA PHE A 120 -9.94 1.00 -12.53
C PHE A 120 -8.45 0.67 -12.45
N SER A 121 -8.11 -0.49 -11.88
CA SER A 121 -6.71 -0.91 -11.70
C SER A 121 -6.59 -2.42 -11.82
N GLU A 122 -5.35 -2.92 -11.87
CA GLU A 122 -5.06 -4.31 -11.56
C GLU A 122 -5.44 -4.58 -10.10
N THR A 123 -5.81 -5.83 -9.80
CA THR A 123 -5.94 -6.31 -8.42
C THR A 123 -4.77 -7.23 -8.10
N VAL A 124 -4.09 -6.95 -7.00
CA VAL A 124 -2.98 -7.78 -6.52
C VAL A 124 -3.16 -8.20 -5.06
N GLY A 125 -2.67 -9.40 -4.75
CA GLY A 125 -2.27 -9.76 -3.41
C GLY A 125 -0.77 -9.56 -3.23
N TYR A 126 -0.27 -9.79 -2.04
CA TYR A 126 1.15 -9.65 -1.70
C TYR A 126 1.71 -10.89 -1.02
N ARG A 127 2.84 -11.36 -1.53
CA ARG A 127 3.71 -12.28 -0.79
C ARG A 127 4.71 -11.45 0.01
N ILE A 128 4.65 -11.55 1.32
CA ILE A 128 5.49 -10.82 2.27
C ILE A 128 6.48 -11.82 2.85
N GLN A 129 7.72 -11.76 2.40
CA GLN A 129 8.76 -12.70 2.80
C GLN A 129 9.71 -12.04 3.80
N GLY A 130 9.78 -12.61 4.99
CA GLY A 130 10.77 -12.29 6.01
C GLY A 130 11.85 -13.37 6.12
N VAL A 131 12.76 -13.22 7.07
CA VAL A 131 13.87 -14.17 7.30
C VAL A 131 13.39 -15.58 7.64
N LYS A 132 12.35 -15.70 8.45
CA LYS A 132 11.88 -16.98 9.00
C LYS A 132 10.51 -17.42 8.50
N LYS A 133 9.70 -16.47 8.02
CA LYS A 133 8.30 -16.72 7.65
C LYS A 133 7.93 -15.95 6.40
N THR A 134 6.98 -16.51 5.68
CA THR A 134 6.30 -15.85 4.56
C THR A 134 4.82 -15.76 4.88
N ALA A 135 4.21 -14.60 4.61
CA ALA A 135 2.78 -14.39 4.69
C ALA A 135 2.23 -14.06 3.31
N LEU A 136 0.98 -14.42 3.07
CA LEU A 136 0.19 -13.96 1.94
C LEU A 136 -0.90 -13.02 2.45
N PHE A 137 -1.05 -11.88 1.80
CA PHE A 137 -2.12 -10.93 2.00
C PHE A 137 -2.90 -10.79 0.69
N ILE A 138 -4.07 -11.38 0.63
CA ILE A 138 -4.96 -11.37 -0.54
C ILE A 138 -6.34 -11.01 -0.02
N PRO A 139 -6.66 -9.69 0.10
CA PRO A 139 -7.93 -9.27 0.69
C PRO A 139 -9.11 -9.60 -0.23
N ASP A 140 -8.93 -9.41 -1.54
CA ASP A 140 -9.97 -9.63 -2.53
C ASP A 140 -9.49 -10.54 -3.66
N ILE A 141 -10.26 -11.57 -3.90
CA ILE A 141 -10.14 -12.50 -5.03
C ILE A 141 -11.53 -13.02 -5.37
N ASP A 142 -11.91 -13.04 -6.64
CA ASP A 142 -13.23 -13.54 -7.04
C ASP A 142 -13.38 -15.05 -6.84
N LYS A 143 -12.42 -15.80 -7.39
CA LYS A 143 -12.40 -17.26 -7.29
C LYS A 143 -10.98 -17.78 -7.35
N TRP A 144 -10.63 -18.59 -6.37
CA TRP A 144 -9.30 -19.21 -6.29
C TRP A 144 -8.98 -20.12 -7.49
N GLU A 145 -10.02 -20.75 -8.06
CA GLU A 145 -9.88 -21.66 -9.21
C GLU A 145 -9.49 -20.93 -10.52
N ARG A 146 -9.59 -19.61 -10.54
CA ARG A 146 -9.19 -18.76 -11.67
C ARG A 146 -7.79 -18.20 -11.54
N TRP A 147 -7.16 -18.42 -10.41
CA TRP A 147 -5.81 -17.91 -10.19
C TRP A 147 -4.78 -18.94 -10.64
N GLU A 148 -4.06 -18.63 -11.73
CA GLU A 148 -3.02 -19.45 -12.38
C GLU A 148 -1.61 -19.07 -11.91
#